data_9e07b2f7dc49647a8fccfa24e20824f6
#
_entry.id   9e07b2f7dc49647a8fccfa24e20824f6
#
_cell.length_a   1.000
_cell.length_b   1.000
_cell.length_c   1.000
_cell.angle_alpha   90.00
_cell.angle_beta   90.00
_cell.angle_gamma   90.00
#
_symmetry.space_group_name_H-M   'P 1'
#
loop_
_entity.id
_entity.type
_entity.pdbx_description
1 polymer ?
#
loop_
_entity_poly.entity_id
_entity_poly.type
_entity_poly.pdbx_seq_one_letter_code
_entity_poly.pdbx_strand_id
1 'polypeptide(L)'
;LGLAAGACSGNGILFDITDPRAPERIDAVSDSGFAYWHSATFNNDGTKVLFTDEWGGGTRPRCRTYDPLTWGADAIYDIVNGKLAFRSHFKMPAPQGETENCVAHNGSIIPVPGRDIFVQAWYQGGLSIIDFTDSANPVEIAYFDRGPIDDTDLVTGGYWSTYWYQGRIYGTEIIRGIDVFALTPSEHLSANEIAA
;
A
#
# COMPACT_ATOMS: atom_id res chain seq x y z
N LEU A 1 21.02 5.22 -2.47
CA LEU A 1 21.39 4.22 -1.44
C LEU A 1 21.90 2.90 -2.04
N GLY A 2 21.70 2.66 -3.35
CA GLY A 2 22.11 1.40 -3.98
C GLY A 2 21.28 0.20 -3.51
N LEU A 3 20.02 0.41 -3.13
CA LEU A 3 19.10 -0.63 -2.69
C LEU A 3 17.93 -0.81 -3.66
N ALA A 4 17.45 -2.04 -3.79
CA ALA A 4 16.16 -2.36 -4.40
C ALA A 4 15.39 -3.33 -3.51
N ALA A 5 14.06 -3.19 -3.50
CA ALA A 5 13.17 -4.12 -2.83
C ALA A 5 12.30 -4.84 -3.87
N GLY A 6 11.97 -6.09 -3.61
CA GLY A 6 11.12 -6.90 -4.46
C GLY A 6 10.09 -7.68 -3.65
N ALA A 7 8.86 -7.71 -4.15
CA ALA A 7 7.81 -8.59 -3.69
C ALA A 7 7.71 -9.77 -4.67
N CYS A 8 8.04 -10.97 -4.20
CA CYS A 8 8.31 -12.12 -5.05
C CYS A 8 7.34 -13.29 -4.77
N SER A 9 6.03 -13.02 -4.82
CA SER A 9 4.95 -13.97 -4.56
C SER A 9 4.95 -14.56 -3.15
N GLY A 10 5.99 -15.27 -2.76
CA GLY A 10 6.09 -15.94 -1.45
C GLY A 10 6.90 -15.18 -0.39
N ASN A 11 7.56 -14.09 -0.77
CA ASN A 11 8.43 -13.35 0.15
C ASN A 11 8.76 -11.94 -0.34
N GLY A 12 9.16 -11.06 0.60
CA GLY A 12 9.80 -9.79 0.34
C GLY A 12 11.32 -9.94 0.33
N ILE A 13 12.01 -9.23 -0.56
CA ILE A 13 13.46 -9.32 -0.75
C ILE A 13 14.08 -7.93 -0.76
N LEU A 14 15.25 -7.80 -0.15
CA LEU A 14 16.10 -6.62 -0.24
C LEU A 14 17.38 -6.96 -0.99
N PHE A 15 17.75 -6.12 -1.96
CA PHE A 15 18.94 -6.26 -2.77
C PHE A 15 19.89 -5.08 -2.57
N ASP A 16 21.20 -5.37 -2.59
CA ASP A 16 22.23 -4.40 -2.95
C ASP A 16 22.31 -4.33 -4.49
N ILE A 17 22.15 -3.14 -5.03
CA ILE A 17 22.27 -2.81 -6.45
C ILE A 17 23.33 -1.74 -6.69
N THR A 18 24.32 -1.62 -5.82
CA THR A 18 25.45 -0.70 -6.00
C THR A 18 26.16 -0.96 -7.34
N ASP A 19 26.33 -2.22 -7.75
CA ASP A 19 26.55 -2.60 -9.15
C ASP A 19 25.24 -3.20 -9.73
N PRO A 20 24.47 -2.45 -10.52
CA PRO A 20 23.18 -2.94 -11.02
C PRO A 20 23.31 -4.11 -12.03
N ARG A 21 24.54 -4.41 -12.49
CA ARG A 21 24.82 -5.58 -13.36
C ARG A 21 25.05 -6.85 -12.55
N ALA A 22 25.26 -6.71 -11.23
CA ALA A 22 25.52 -7.81 -10.30
C ALA A 22 24.72 -7.60 -8.99
N PRO A 23 23.39 -7.62 -9.03
CA PRO A 23 22.57 -7.41 -7.84
C PRO A 23 22.77 -8.54 -6.83
N GLU A 24 22.96 -8.20 -5.57
CA GLU A 24 23.13 -9.17 -4.48
C GLU A 24 21.92 -9.13 -3.54
N ARG A 25 21.32 -10.29 -3.27
CA ARG A 25 20.24 -10.39 -2.26
C ARG A 25 20.86 -10.33 -0.86
N ILE A 26 20.57 -9.26 -0.12
CA ILE A 26 21.09 -9.05 1.23
C ILE A 26 20.13 -9.50 2.32
N ASP A 27 18.82 -9.58 2.00
CA ASP A 27 17.83 -10.13 2.93
C ASP A 27 16.58 -10.67 2.22
N ALA A 28 15.82 -11.51 2.92
CA ALA A 28 14.52 -12.00 2.51
C ALA A 28 13.65 -12.26 3.75
N VAL A 29 12.38 -11.87 3.66
CA VAL A 29 11.39 -12.06 4.73
C VAL A 29 10.13 -12.74 4.19
N SER A 30 9.44 -13.48 5.04
CA SER A 30 8.14 -14.08 4.76
C SER A 30 7.17 -13.80 5.90
N ASP A 31 5.88 -13.87 5.59
CA ASP A 31 4.80 -13.69 6.55
C ASP A 31 3.74 -14.76 6.32
N SER A 32 3.38 -15.50 7.37
CA SER A 32 2.38 -16.57 7.28
C SER A 32 0.95 -16.04 7.06
N GLY A 33 0.71 -14.75 7.32
CA GLY A 33 -0.54 -14.06 7.04
C GLY A 33 -0.69 -13.60 5.59
N PHE A 34 0.42 -13.55 4.82
CA PHE A 34 0.46 -13.14 3.43
C PHE A 34 0.34 -14.33 2.48
N ALA A 35 -0.51 -14.21 1.46
CA ALA A 35 -0.67 -15.22 0.42
C ALA A 35 0.08 -14.87 -0.87
N TYR A 36 0.21 -13.59 -1.21
CA TYR A 36 0.86 -13.15 -2.44
C TYR A 36 1.54 -11.79 -2.28
N TRP A 37 2.84 -11.81 -2.02
CA TRP A 37 3.68 -10.61 -1.97
C TRP A 37 3.72 -9.96 -3.35
N HIS A 38 3.13 -8.77 -3.49
CA HIS A 38 2.83 -8.18 -4.80
C HIS A 38 3.64 -6.94 -5.13
N SER A 39 3.72 -5.96 -4.23
CA SER A 39 4.51 -4.75 -4.44
C SER A 39 5.40 -4.43 -3.25
N ALA A 40 6.47 -3.66 -3.52
CA ALA A 40 7.42 -3.20 -2.53
C ALA A 40 7.72 -1.72 -2.77
N THR A 41 7.52 -0.87 -1.77
CA THR A 41 7.74 0.57 -1.88
C THR A 41 8.60 1.06 -0.73
N PHE A 42 9.72 1.74 -1.04
CA PHE A 42 10.52 2.43 -0.04
C PHE A 42 9.82 3.70 0.43
N ASN A 43 10.06 4.09 1.69
CA ASN A 43 9.78 5.45 2.13
C ASN A 43 10.77 6.46 1.50
N ASN A 44 10.59 7.76 1.75
CA ASN A 44 11.35 8.82 1.09
C ASN A 44 12.87 8.74 1.29
N ASP A 45 13.33 8.29 2.45
CA ASP A 45 14.76 8.22 2.80
C ASP A 45 15.38 6.83 2.63
N GLY A 46 14.56 5.82 2.25
CA GLY A 46 15.01 4.45 2.01
C GLY A 46 15.36 3.68 3.29
N THR A 47 14.79 4.06 4.42
CA THR A 47 14.97 3.39 5.72
C THR A 47 13.88 2.40 6.04
N LYS A 48 12.78 2.41 5.26
CA LYS A 48 11.63 1.51 5.42
C LYS A 48 11.19 0.95 4.08
N VAL A 49 10.54 -0.22 4.13
CA VAL A 49 9.86 -0.82 2.98
C VAL A 49 8.46 -1.23 3.39
N LEU A 50 7.47 -0.83 2.60
CA LEU A 50 6.10 -1.30 2.68
C LEU A 50 5.89 -2.35 1.59
N PHE A 51 5.45 -3.54 1.97
CA PHE A 51 5.06 -4.62 1.06
C PHE A 51 3.55 -4.80 1.08
N THR A 52 2.97 -5.15 -0.05
CA THR A 52 1.53 -5.42 -0.17
C THR A 52 1.26 -6.90 -0.38
N ASP A 53 0.15 -7.40 0.18
CA ASP A 53 -0.38 -8.75 -0.05
C ASP A 53 -1.59 -8.70 -0.98
N GLU A 54 -1.40 -9.05 -2.24
CA GLU A 54 -2.50 -9.18 -3.19
C GLU A 54 -3.19 -10.56 -3.07
N TRP A 55 -3.72 -10.87 -1.92
CA TRP A 55 -4.33 -12.17 -1.64
C TRP A 55 -5.34 -12.60 -2.69
N GLY A 56 -5.05 -13.71 -3.35
CA GLY A 56 -5.93 -14.29 -4.37
C GLY A 56 -6.03 -13.47 -5.65
N GLY A 57 -5.02 -12.61 -5.93
CA GLY A 57 -4.98 -11.76 -7.14
C GLY A 57 -6.11 -10.73 -7.15
N GLY A 58 -6.52 -10.23 -5.98
CA GLY A 58 -7.51 -9.16 -5.86
C GLY A 58 -8.92 -9.50 -6.35
N THR A 59 -9.26 -10.77 -6.56
CA THR A 59 -10.55 -11.15 -7.17
C THR A 59 -11.64 -11.48 -6.15
N ARG A 60 -11.37 -11.40 -4.86
CA ARG A 60 -12.28 -11.81 -3.78
C ARG A 60 -12.36 -10.74 -2.70
N PRO A 61 -13.47 -10.69 -1.93
CA PRO A 61 -13.55 -9.87 -0.74
C PRO A 61 -12.60 -10.41 0.33
N ARG A 62 -11.74 -9.53 0.87
CA ARG A 62 -10.80 -9.82 1.96
C ARG A 62 -10.73 -8.68 2.98
N CYS A 63 -11.70 -7.73 2.92
CA CYS A 63 -11.78 -6.59 3.81
C CYS A 63 -13.08 -6.60 4.64
N ARG A 64 -13.68 -7.77 4.86
CA ARG A 64 -14.92 -7.90 5.65
C ARG A 64 -14.62 -7.88 7.15
N THR A 65 -15.61 -7.60 7.96
CA THR A 65 -15.47 -7.49 9.43
C THR A 65 -14.87 -8.74 10.09
N TYR A 66 -15.01 -9.90 9.49
CA TYR A 66 -14.54 -11.18 10.03
C TYR A 66 -13.26 -11.71 9.34
N ASP A 67 -12.77 -11.02 8.30
CA ASP A 67 -11.50 -11.37 7.69
C ASP A 67 -10.34 -11.00 8.61
N PRO A 68 -9.31 -11.84 8.74
CA PRO A 68 -8.10 -11.50 9.49
C PRO A 68 -7.45 -10.21 8.99
N LEU A 69 -7.01 -9.35 9.91
CA LEU A 69 -6.39 -8.07 9.58
C LEU A 69 -5.05 -8.19 8.83
N THR A 70 -4.48 -9.39 8.78
CA THR A 70 -3.26 -9.67 8.01
C THR A 70 -3.51 -10.11 6.57
N TRP A 71 -4.76 -10.46 6.23
CA TRP A 71 -5.09 -10.92 4.87
C TRP A 71 -5.24 -9.75 3.91
N GLY A 72 -4.50 -9.78 2.79
CA GLY A 72 -4.55 -8.71 1.81
C GLY A 72 -4.22 -7.34 2.42
N ALA A 73 -3.25 -7.31 3.33
CA ALA A 73 -2.80 -6.13 4.07
C ALA A 73 -1.45 -5.63 3.55
N ASP A 74 -1.00 -4.50 4.08
CA ASP A 74 0.38 -4.07 3.97
C ASP A 74 1.21 -4.64 5.12
N ALA A 75 2.50 -4.91 4.88
CA ALA A 75 3.48 -5.21 5.92
C ALA A 75 4.60 -4.17 5.87
N ILE A 76 4.87 -3.53 6.99
CA ILE A 76 5.85 -2.45 7.11
C ILE A 76 7.10 -3.00 7.82
N TYR A 77 8.26 -2.77 7.18
CA TYR A 77 9.56 -3.16 7.68
C TYR A 77 10.49 -1.96 7.76
N ASP A 78 11.23 -1.83 8.85
CA ASP A 78 12.38 -0.95 8.93
C ASP A 78 13.62 -1.65 8.37
N ILE A 79 14.54 -0.90 7.78
CA ILE A 79 15.86 -1.42 7.39
C ILE A 79 16.85 -1.13 8.51
N VAL A 80 17.19 -2.16 9.27
CA VAL A 80 18.10 -2.06 10.42
C VAL A 80 19.37 -2.86 10.16
N ASN A 81 20.51 -2.19 10.09
CA ASN A 81 21.81 -2.82 9.78
C ASN A 81 21.77 -3.63 8.46
N GLY A 82 21.09 -3.13 7.44
CA GLY A 82 20.94 -3.79 6.15
C GLY A 82 19.97 -4.98 6.14
N LYS A 83 19.13 -5.13 7.16
CA LYS A 83 18.14 -6.22 7.29
C LYS A 83 16.73 -5.66 7.44
N LEU A 84 15.75 -6.39 6.92
CA LEU A 84 14.33 -6.10 7.04
C LEU A 84 13.83 -6.52 8.44
N ALA A 85 13.48 -5.56 9.26
CA ALA A 85 12.91 -5.76 10.59
C ALA A 85 11.42 -5.46 10.56
N PHE A 86 10.57 -6.48 10.72
CA PHE A 86 9.11 -6.31 10.76
C PHE A 86 8.68 -5.35 11.87
N ARG A 87 7.72 -4.47 11.54
CA ARG A 87 7.17 -3.49 12.48
C ARG A 87 5.68 -3.70 12.71
N SER A 88 4.88 -3.70 11.65
CA SER A 88 3.43 -3.80 11.77
C SER A 88 2.78 -4.23 10.46
N HIS A 89 1.49 -4.57 10.54
CA HIS A 89 0.59 -4.60 9.39
C HIS A 89 -0.30 -3.37 9.37
N PHE A 90 -0.70 -2.95 8.17
CA PHE A 90 -1.78 -2.01 7.99
C PHE A 90 -2.88 -2.63 7.13
N LYS A 91 -4.12 -2.49 7.56
CA LYS A 91 -5.33 -2.86 6.83
C LYS A 91 -6.28 -1.69 6.86
N MET A 92 -6.94 -1.40 5.74
CA MET A 92 -7.95 -0.35 5.71
C MET A 92 -8.98 -0.54 6.84
N PRO A 93 -9.31 0.53 7.61
CA PRO A 93 -10.15 0.40 8.79
C PRO A 93 -11.64 0.13 8.50
N ALA A 94 -12.13 0.63 7.36
CA ALA A 94 -13.54 0.49 6.98
C ALA A 94 -13.81 -0.89 6.36
N PRO A 95 -14.60 -1.76 6.99
CA PRO A 95 -14.91 -3.06 6.42
C PRO A 95 -15.79 -2.93 5.18
N GLN A 96 -15.55 -3.80 4.20
CA GLN A 96 -16.27 -3.86 2.93
C GLN A 96 -17.30 -5.01 2.90
N GLY A 97 -18.16 -5.01 1.88
CA GLY A 97 -19.20 -6.02 1.68
C GLY A 97 -18.71 -7.31 1.01
N GLU A 98 -19.66 -8.24 0.80
CA GLU A 98 -19.41 -9.52 0.13
C GLU A 98 -19.26 -9.37 -1.38
N THR A 99 -19.76 -8.28 -1.96
CA THR A 99 -19.74 -7.99 -3.40
C THR A 99 -18.54 -7.15 -3.84
N GLU A 100 -17.64 -6.80 -2.89
CA GLU A 100 -16.49 -5.94 -3.13
C GLU A 100 -15.19 -6.72 -3.03
N ASN A 101 -14.51 -6.94 -4.19
CA ASN A 101 -13.14 -7.44 -4.14
C ASN A 101 -12.23 -6.38 -3.51
N CYS A 102 -11.47 -6.78 -2.50
CA CYS A 102 -10.67 -5.85 -1.71
C CYS A 102 -9.46 -6.54 -1.09
N VAL A 103 -8.27 -6.06 -1.46
CA VAL A 103 -6.95 -6.36 -0.87
C VAL A 103 -6.01 -5.20 -1.13
N ALA A 104 -4.88 -5.12 -0.42
CA ALA A 104 -3.80 -4.20 -0.74
C ALA A 104 -3.24 -4.47 -2.14
N HIS A 105 -3.06 -3.42 -2.94
CA HIS A 105 -2.50 -3.53 -4.29
C HIS A 105 -1.37 -2.51 -4.50
N ASN A 106 -1.40 -1.73 -5.57
CA ASN A 106 -0.35 -0.77 -5.87
C ASN A 106 -0.60 0.59 -5.22
N GLY A 107 0.48 1.28 -4.92
CA GLY A 107 0.43 2.62 -4.36
C GLY A 107 1.71 3.40 -4.61
N SER A 108 1.77 4.62 -4.09
CA SER A 108 2.95 5.47 -4.19
C SER A 108 3.14 6.34 -2.95
N ILE A 109 4.39 6.77 -2.74
CA ILE A 109 4.72 7.74 -1.70
C ILE A 109 4.19 9.13 -2.10
N ILE A 110 3.62 9.83 -1.12
CA ILE A 110 3.35 11.27 -1.17
C ILE A 110 4.52 11.97 -0.48
N PRO A 111 5.30 12.82 -1.19
CA PRO A 111 6.55 13.35 -0.67
C PRO A 111 6.34 14.51 0.30
N VAL A 112 5.96 14.20 1.54
CA VAL A 112 5.84 15.18 2.62
C VAL A 112 7.16 15.20 3.40
N PRO A 113 7.87 16.33 3.51
CA PRO A 113 9.13 16.40 4.22
C PRO A 113 9.02 15.93 5.67
N GLY A 114 9.87 14.96 6.05
CA GLY A 114 9.95 14.44 7.41
C GLY A 114 8.81 13.49 7.80
N ARG A 115 7.95 13.11 6.85
CA ARG A 115 6.88 12.13 7.07
C ARG A 115 6.87 11.06 5.98
N ASP A 116 6.40 9.88 6.33
CA ASP A 116 6.22 8.77 5.43
C ASP A 116 4.72 8.61 5.15
N ILE A 117 4.26 9.21 4.06
CA ILE A 117 2.86 9.18 3.63
C ILE A 117 2.74 8.35 2.35
N PHE A 118 1.80 7.42 2.35
CA PHE A 118 1.57 6.50 1.23
C PHE A 118 0.12 6.55 0.78
N VAL A 119 -0.13 6.59 -0.52
CA VAL A 119 -1.47 6.36 -1.08
C VAL A 119 -1.56 4.91 -1.57
N GLN A 120 -2.55 4.18 -1.06
CA GLN A 120 -2.78 2.75 -1.29
C GLN A 120 -4.08 2.52 -2.05
N ALA A 121 -4.03 1.68 -3.09
CA ALA A 121 -5.22 1.15 -3.76
C ALA A 121 -5.69 -0.16 -3.09
N TRP A 122 -7.00 -0.30 -2.89
CA TRP A 122 -7.66 -1.45 -2.28
C TRP A 122 -8.72 -2.09 -3.19
N TYR A 123 -8.58 -2.00 -4.51
CA TYR A 123 -9.61 -2.40 -5.46
C TYR A 123 -10.94 -1.69 -5.16
N GLN A 124 -12.06 -2.42 -4.96
CA GLN A 124 -13.36 -1.80 -4.63
C GLN A 124 -13.39 -1.19 -3.22
N GLY A 125 -12.48 -1.55 -2.33
CA GLY A 125 -12.29 -0.84 -1.06
C GLY A 125 -11.80 0.59 -1.21
N GLY A 126 -11.58 1.06 -2.45
CA GLY A 126 -11.22 2.43 -2.71
C GLY A 126 -9.71 2.70 -2.58
N LEU A 127 -9.38 3.82 -1.96
CA LEU A 127 -8.00 4.19 -1.65
C LEU A 127 -7.86 4.74 -0.23
N SER A 128 -6.72 4.49 0.39
CA SER A 128 -6.32 5.04 1.69
C SER A 128 -5.10 5.93 1.54
N ILE A 129 -5.04 7.00 2.31
CA ILE A 129 -3.82 7.77 2.58
C ILE A 129 -3.34 7.34 3.96
N ILE A 130 -2.15 6.75 4.01
CA ILE A 130 -1.59 6.11 5.19
C ILE A 130 -0.38 6.91 5.66
N ASP A 131 -0.38 7.32 6.93
CA ASP A 131 0.82 7.80 7.60
C ASP A 131 1.48 6.63 8.32
N PHE A 132 2.69 6.26 7.88
CA PHE A 132 3.52 5.22 8.50
C PHE A 132 4.86 5.77 9.00
N THR A 133 4.90 7.08 9.31
CA THR A 133 6.06 7.74 9.91
C THR A 133 6.49 7.00 11.18
N ASP A 134 5.52 6.61 12.03
CA ASP A 134 5.72 5.57 13.03
C ASP A 134 5.38 4.21 12.41
N SER A 135 6.40 3.48 11.98
CA SER A 135 6.26 2.18 11.32
C SER A 135 5.61 1.10 12.19
N ALA A 136 5.56 1.28 13.50
CA ALA A 136 4.89 0.37 14.43
C ALA A 136 3.40 0.67 14.59
N ASN A 137 2.96 1.90 14.30
CA ASN A 137 1.59 2.38 14.48
C ASN A 137 1.11 3.19 13.26
N PRO A 138 1.00 2.58 12.07
CA PRO A 138 0.49 3.26 10.88
C PRO A 138 -0.99 3.64 11.06
N VAL A 139 -1.37 4.79 10.52
CA VAL A 139 -2.75 5.30 10.61
C VAL A 139 -3.28 5.74 9.25
N GLU A 140 -4.57 5.51 8.99
CA GLU A 140 -5.26 6.11 7.86
C GLU A 140 -5.59 7.57 8.19
N ILE A 141 -5.15 8.50 7.34
CA ILE A 141 -5.35 9.94 7.55
C ILE A 141 -6.34 10.56 6.55
N ALA A 142 -6.65 9.85 5.47
CA ALA A 142 -7.70 10.18 4.53
C ALA A 142 -8.06 8.93 3.70
N TYR A 143 -9.23 8.93 3.09
CA TYR A 143 -9.69 7.84 2.23
C TYR A 143 -10.67 8.34 1.17
N PHE A 144 -10.90 7.50 0.17
CA PHE A 144 -12.00 7.62 -0.77
C PHE A 144 -12.51 6.24 -1.14
N ASP A 145 -13.83 6.07 -1.07
CA ASP A 145 -14.52 4.84 -1.43
C ASP A 145 -15.84 5.19 -2.15
N ARG A 146 -16.20 4.41 -3.17
CA ARG A 146 -17.45 4.54 -3.94
C ARG A 146 -18.50 3.50 -3.59
N GLY A 147 -18.13 2.52 -2.81
CA GLY A 147 -18.91 1.31 -2.61
C GLY A 147 -18.89 0.37 -3.84
N PRO A 148 -19.67 -0.71 -3.78
CA PRO A 148 -19.62 -1.79 -4.75
C PRO A 148 -19.98 -1.34 -6.17
N ILE A 149 -19.46 -2.07 -7.16
CA ILE A 149 -19.84 -1.91 -8.58
C ILE A 149 -21.25 -2.45 -8.78
N ASP A 150 -21.58 -3.55 -8.11
CA ASP A 150 -22.88 -4.18 -8.10
C ASP A 150 -23.23 -4.57 -6.66
N ASP A 151 -24.45 -4.26 -6.22
CA ASP A 151 -24.92 -4.51 -4.84
C ASP A 151 -25.25 -5.98 -4.56
N THR A 152 -25.38 -6.79 -5.61
CA THR A 152 -25.86 -8.18 -5.53
C THR A 152 -24.79 -9.19 -5.95
N ASP A 153 -24.02 -8.87 -6.95
CA ASP A 153 -23.04 -9.76 -7.54
C ASP A 153 -21.60 -9.26 -7.34
N LEU A 154 -20.68 -10.18 -7.07
CA LEU A 154 -19.26 -9.87 -7.00
C LEU A 154 -18.71 -9.65 -8.41
N VAL A 155 -18.60 -8.39 -8.80
CA VAL A 155 -17.92 -7.95 -10.02
C VAL A 155 -16.50 -7.53 -9.67
N THR A 156 -15.49 -8.10 -10.30
CA THR A 156 -14.11 -7.70 -10.08
C THR A 156 -13.86 -6.31 -10.68
N GLY A 157 -13.42 -5.37 -9.87
CA GLY A 157 -13.14 -3.99 -10.27
C GLY A 157 -12.46 -3.20 -9.15
N GLY A 158 -12.59 -1.88 -9.21
CA GLY A 158 -11.99 -0.98 -8.23
C GLY A 158 -10.60 -0.49 -8.63
N TYR A 159 -9.91 0.20 -7.70
CA TYR A 159 -8.63 0.84 -8.00
C TYR A 159 -7.50 -0.17 -8.14
N TRP A 160 -6.92 -0.20 -9.36
CA TRP A 160 -5.74 -1.00 -9.67
C TRP A 160 -4.46 -0.38 -9.13
N SER A 161 -4.30 0.95 -9.32
CA SER A 161 -3.11 1.67 -8.88
C SER A 161 -3.44 3.10 -8.52
N THR A 162 -2.68 3.65 -7.58
CA THR A 162 -2.75 5.05 -7.18
C THR A 162 -1.35 5.67 -7.20
N TYR A 163 -1.24 6.87 -7.79
CA TYR A 163 0.02 7.58 -7.95
C TYR A 163 -0.09 9.03 -7.53
N TRP A 164 0.89 9.50 -6.78
CA TRP A 164 1.07 10.93 -6.54
C TRP A 164 1.90 11.55 -7.65
N TYR A 165 1.41 12.64 -8.20
CA TYR A 165 2.15 13.44 -9.18
C TYR A 165 1.67 14.89 -9.18
N GLN A 166 2.60 15.84 -9.04
CA GLN A 166 2.34 17.28 -9.10
C GLN A 166 1.13 17.75 -8.25
N GLY A 167 1.08 17.34 -6.97
CA GLY A 167 0.05 17.77 -6.05
C GLY A 167 -1.32 17.10 -6.26
N ARG A 168 -1.37 16.00 -7.01
CA ARG A 168 -2.59 15.23 -7.25
C ARG A 168 -2.35 13.73 -7.09
N ILE A 169 -3.42 13.02 -6.74
CA ILE A 169 -3.46 11.56 -6.75
C ILE A 169 -4.25 11.14 -7.99
N TYR A 170 -3.66 10.23 -8.76
CA TYR A 170 -4.28 9.62 -9.93
C TYR A 170 -4.60 8.17 -9.59
N GLY A 171 -5.88 7.84 -9.54
CA GLY A 171 -6.38 6.48 -9.30
C GLY A 171 -6.86 5.85 -10.59
N THR A 172 -6.25 4.73 -11.01
CA THR A 172 -6.73 3.95 -12.15
C THR A 172 -7.73 2.91 -11.66
N GLU A 173 -8.94 3.00 -12.13
CA GLU A 173 -10.05 2.11 -11.75
C GLU A 173 -10.38 1.18 -12.92
N ILE A 174 -10.49 -0.14 -12.66
CA ILE A 174 -10.60 -1.18 -13.68
C ILE A 174 -11.80 -0.98 -14.61
N ILE A 175 -12.95 -0.57 -14.06
CA ILE A 175 -14.21 -0.46 -14.81
C ILE A 175 -14.59 0.99 -15.09
N ARG A 176 -14.31 1.89 -14.12
CA ARG A 176 -14.80 3.28 -14.13
C ARG A 176 -13.79 4.29 -14.72
N GLY A 177 -12.57 3.85 -15.06
CA GLY A 177 -11.54 4.66 -15.73
C GLY A 177 -10.54 5.32 -14.79
N ILE A 178 -10.34 6.63 -14.85
CA ILE A 178 -9.35 7.37 -14.06
C ILE A 178 -10.03 8.44 -13.24
N ASP A 179 -9.69 8.49 -11.96
CA ASP A 179 -10.03 9.58 -11.06
C ASP A 179 -8.79 10.42 -10.72
N VAL A 180 -9.00 11.70 -10.52
CA VAL A 180 -7.99 12.64 -10.08
C VAL A 180 -8.44 13.29 -8.80
N PHE A 181 -7.66 13.09 -7.72
CA PHE A 181 -7.98 13.60 -6.40
C PHE A 181 -7.02 14.71 -5.98
N ALA A 182 -7.53 15.61 -5.16
CA ALA A 182 -6.73 16.56 -4.40
C ALA A 182 -6.84 16.23 -2.91
N LEU A 183 -5.73 16.23 -2.20
CA LEU A 183 -5.75 16.20 -0.75
C LEU A 183 -6.29 17.53 -0.22
N THR A 184 -7.21 17.45 0.73
CA THR A 184 -7.68 18.61 1.48
C THR A 184 -7.00 18.68 2.83
N PRO A 185 -6.63 19.87 3.32
CA PRO A 185 -6.05 20.03 4.65
C PRO A 185 -6.97 19.46 5.74
N SER A 186 -6.36 18.81 6.72
CA SER A 186 -7.04 18.21 7.87
C SER A 186 -6.20 18.39 9.14
N GLU A 187 -6.66 17.85 10.25
CA GLU A 187 -5.86 17.77 11.49
C GLU A 187 -4.63 16.84 11.33
N HIS A 188 -4.64 15.93 10.36
CA HIS A 188 -3.54 14.99 10.10
C HIS A 188 -2.53 15.49 9.08
N LEU A 189 -2.93 16.39 8.17
CA LEU A 189 -2.08 16.88 7.09
C LEU A 189 -2.44 18.34 6.77
N SER A 190 -1.54 19.26 7.07
CA SER A 190 -1.74 20.68 6.86
C SER A 190 -1.65 21.09 5.39
N ALA A 191 -2.17 22.28 5.04
CA ALA A 191 -2.04 22.84 3.70
C ALA A 191 -0.57 23.03 3.28
N ASN A 192 0.32 23.35 4.20
CA ASN A 192 1.75 23.53 3.91
C ASN A 192 2.43 22.18 3.59
N GLU A 193 2.07 21.12 4.29
CA GLU A 193 2.59 19.77 4.02
C GLU A 193 2.09 19.24 2.67
N ILE A 194 0.85 19.53 2.29
CA ILE A 194 0.29 19.15 0.97
C ILE A 194 0.97 19.93 -0.16
N ALA A 195 1.41 21.15 0.09
CA ALA A 195 2.03 22.03 -0.90
C ALA A 195 3.55 21.85 -1.03
N ALA A 196 4.18 21.12 -0.10
CA ALA A 196 5.64 20.93 -0.05
C ALA A 196 6.11 19.89 -1.08
#